data_53c765a7b95f62bb42afdbf5d315903b
#
_entry.id   53c765a7b95f62bb42afdbf5d315903b
#
_cell.length_a   1.000
_cell.length_b   1.000
_cell.length_c   1.000
_cell.angle_alpha   90.00
_cell.angle_beta   90.00
_cell.angle_gamma   90.00
#
_symmetry.space_group_name_H-M   'P 1'
#
loop_
_entity.id
_entity.type
_entity.pdbx_description
1 polymer ?
#
loop_
_entity_poly.entity_id
_entity_poly.type
_entity_poly.pdbx_seq_one_letter_code
_entity_poly.pdbx_strand_id
1 'polypeptide(L)'
;MTGLILCVLALFLILFAVMLVKQALVKSENGKKRTLNFNGISTATVISKILWAISGTVIVIYCLTLFVPLIWMLYNSVKDPLVWDMPGVSKFSLPALNDLHFEHYVEVIANFKVSQGSTTYGITDMFINSIYYSAVAPIISVGWMTLVAYVLARFKFFGGKFLYNFGILIMMIPIAGSNASQMMILQKMNLYDRMYIKVLIPPATAFSGLYFMIIYVALKAIPQTYTEAAQIDGANHYTIMFRIILPMALPTVATVYILSFIADWNNYENFLIWYPSTPNLSYGMYRMGRELTSRDLSQVHVFAGYTIVIIPSMILYLSGQKLMRSNFMVGGLKG
;
A
#
# COMPACT_ATOMS: atom_id res chain seq x y z
N MET A 1 -12.42 14.93 9.00
CA MET A 1 -12.96 13.93 8.06
C MET A 1 -13.84 14.54 6.97
N THR A 2 -14.79 15.40 7.27
CA THR A 2 -15.69 16.07 6.30
C THR A 2 -14.95 16.88 5.23
N GLY A 3 -13.88 17.61 5.58
CA GLY A 3 -13.09 18.40 4.63
C GLY A 3 -12.32 17.56 3.60
N LEU A 4 -11.80 16.39 4.01
CA LEU A 4 -11.10 15.48 3.10
C LEU A 4 -12.05 14.86 2.07
N ILE A 5 -13.25 14.48 2.52
CA ILE A 5 -14.31 13.94 1.64
C ILE A 5 -14.78 15.00 0.65
N LEU A 6 -14.94 16.25 1.09
CA LEU A 6 -15.26 17.38 0.20
C LEU A 6 -14.17 17.66 -0.83
N CYS A 7 -12.89 17.61 -0.46
CA CYS A 7 -11.77 17.77 -1.39
C CYS A 7 -11.70 16.64 -2.41
N VAL A 8 -11.92 15.38 -2.01
CA VAL A 8 -11.94 14.22 -2.92
C VAL A 8 -13.14 14.30 -3.87
N LEU A 9 -14.33 14.68 -3.36
CA LEU A 9 -15.53 14.89 -4.20
C LEU A 9 -15.32 16.04 -5.20
N ALA A 10 -14.73 17.15 -4.77
CA ALA A 10 -14.40 18.27 -5.65
C ALA A 10 -13.40 17.87 -6.73
N LEU A 11 -12.36 17.09 -6.37
CA LEU A 11 -11.39 16.54 -7.33
C LEU A 11 -12.07 15.63 -8.35
N PHE A 12 -12.96 14.75 -7.89
CA PHE A 12 -13.70 13.84 -8.77
C PHE A 12 -14.62 14.61 -9.73
N LEU A 13 -15.33 15.62 -9.24
CA LEU A 13 -16.20 16.47 -10.06
C LEU A 13 -15.40 17.27 -11.10
N ILE A 14 -14.21 17.77 -10.74
CA ILE A 14 -13.34 18.50 -11.69
C ILE A 14 -12.78 17.55 -12.76
N LEU A 15 -12.32 16.36 -12.38
CA LEU A 15 -11.84 15.34 -13.32
C LEU A 15 -12.96 14.87 -14.25
N PHE A 16 -14.17 14.70 -13.73
CA PHE A 16 -15.35 14.34 -14.50
C PHE A 16 -15.76 15.47 -15.47
N ALA A 17 -15.73 16.72 -15.02
CA ALA A 17 -15.97 17.88 -15.87
C ALA A 17 -14.93 18.00 -17.00
N VAL A 18 -13.64 17.78 -16.71
CA VAL A 18 -12.56 17.75 -17.70
C VAL A 18 -12.77 16.62 -18.71
N MET A 19 -13.22 15.46 -18.27
CA MET A 19 -13.53 14.32 -19.14
C MET A 19 -14.72 14.61 -20.05
N LEU A 20 -15.79 15.23 -19.53
CA LEU A 20 -16.97 15.64 -20.33
C LEU A 20 -16.61 16.72 -21.36
N VAL A 21 -15.80 17.70 -20.99
CA VAL A 21 -15.33 18.73 -21.92
C VAL A 21 -14.43 18.12 -22.99
N LYS A 22 -13.55 17.18 -22.64
CA LYS A 22 -12.73 16.44 -23.61
C LYS A 22 -13.60 15.64 -24.59
N GLN A 23 -14.65 14.95 -24.12
CA GLN A 23 -15.58 14.23 -24.97
C GLN A 23 -16.38 15.18 -25.87
N ALA A 24 -16.81 16.34 -25.37
CA ALA A 24 -17.52 17.35 -26.15
C ALA A 24 -16.63 17.97 -27.24
N LEU A 25 -15.33 18.18 -26.94
CA LEU A 25 -14.36 18.70 -27.90
C LEU A 25 -14.05 17.69 -29.02
N VAL A 26 -13.88 16.40 -28.67
CA VAL A 26 -13.67 15.31 -29.65
C VAL A 26 -14.90 15.13 -30.54
N LYS A 27 -16.12 15.26 -29.99
CA LYS A 27 -17.36 15.20 -30.76
C LYS A 27 -17.54 16.44 -31.70
N SER A 28 -16.92 17.56 -31.33
CA SER A 28 -16.89 18.79 -32.16
C SER A 28 -15.90 18.73 -33.34
N GLU A 29 -14.85 17.91 -33.25
CA GLU A 29 -13.89 17.73 -34.35
C GLU A 29 -14.49 16.96 -35.54
N ASN A 30 -15.49 16.13 -35.32
CA ASN A 30 -16.20 15.37 -36.37
C ASN A 30 -17.36 16.13 -37.02
N GLY A 31 -17.66 17.35 -36.58
CA GLY A 31 -18.70 18.20 -37.16
C GLY A 31 -18.29 19.67 -37.27
N LYS A 32 -17.91 20.13 -38.48
CA LYS A 32 -17.64 21.50 -38.88
C LYS A 32 -17.02 22.44 -37.82
N LYS A 33 -15.72 22.75 -37.98
CA LYS A 33 -14.99 23.81 -37.27
C LYS A 33 -15.78 25.12 -37.22
N ARG A 34 -16.36 25.46 -36.08
CA ARG A 34 -16.73 26.83 -35.75
C ARG A 34 -15.50 27.52 -35.15
N THR A 35 -14.69 28.11 -36.00
CA THR A 35 -13.59 28.97 -35.55
C THR A 35 -14.15 30.34 -35.23
N LEU A 36 -14.24 30.68 -33.96
CA LEU A 36 -14.23 32.08 -33.51
C LEU A 36 -12.76 32.48 -33.37
N ASN A 37 -12.25 33.18 -34.40
CA ASN A 37 -10.90 33.71 -34.41
C ASN A 37 -10.81 34.93 -33.49
N PHE A 38 -10.24 34.76 -32.28
CA PHE A 38 -9.57 35.85 -31.58
C PHE A 38 -8.06 35.61 -31.73
N ASN A 39 -7.40 36.37 -32.57
CA ASN A 39 -5.94 36.34 -32.79
C ASN A 39 -5.31 34.97 -33.03
N GLY A 40 -5.92 34.11 -33.84
CA GLY A 40 -5.32 32.81 -34.23
C GLY A 40 -5.31 31.68 -33.19
N ILE A 41 -5.84 31.91 -32.00
CA ILE A 41 -5.92 30.88 -30.94
C ILE A 41 -7.36 30.37 -30.85
N SER A 42 -7.57 29.08 -31.09
CA SER A 42 -8.90 28.46 -30.95
C SER A 42 -9.39 28.57 -29.49
N THR A 43 -10.64 28.99 -29.28
CA THR A 43 -11.28 29.05 -27.96
C THR A 43 -11.22 27.69 -27.24
N ALA A 44 -11.28 26.58 -27.97
CA ALA A 44 -11.10 25.24 -27.43
C ALA A 44 -9.70 25.06 -26.83
N THR A 45 -8.66 25.62 -27.42
CA THR A 45 -7.28 25.54 -26.89
C THR A 45 -7.13 26.38 -25.62
N VAL A 46 -7.77 27.55 -25.53
CA VAL A 46 -7.75 28.37 -24.31
C VAL A 46 -8.49 27.66 -23.16
N ILE A 47 -9.69 27.16 -23.41
CA ILE A 47 -10.49 26.44 -22.43
C ILE A 47 -9.72 25.18 -21.92
N SER A 48 -9.11 24.42 -22.83
CA SER A 48 -8.32 23.26 -22.42
C SER A 48 -7.14 23.62 -21.50
N LYS A 49 -6.42 24.71 -21.82
CA LYS A 49 -5.30 25.21 -20.99
C LYS A 49 -5.78 25.68 -19.61
N ILE A 50 -6.91 26.36 -19.52
CA ILE A 50 -7.51 26.78 -18.25
C ILE A 50 -7.90 25.56 -17.41
N LEU A 51 -8.55 24.55 -18.01
CA LEU A 51 -8.93 23.32 -17.32
C LEU A 51 -7.71 22.54 -16.82
N TRP A 52 -6.63 22.45 -17.62
CA TRP A 52 -5.37 21.84 -17.19
C TRP A 52 -4.72 22.60 -16.03
N ALA A 53 -4.74 23.95 -16.09
CA ALA A 53 -4.21 24.77 -15.00
C ALA A 53 -5.01 24.57 -13.70
N ILE A 54 -6.35 24.59 -13.78
CA ILE A 54 -7.22 24.33 -12.62
C ILE A 54 -6.97 22.92 -12.06
N SER A 55 -6.97 21.90 -12.92
CA SER A 55 -6.70 20.50 -12.48
C SER A 55 -5.33 20.36 -11.83
N GLY A 56 -4.29 20.99 -12.43
CA GLY A 56 -2.94 20.99 -11.86
C GLY A 56 -2.89 21.67 -10.50
N THR A 57 -3.54 22.82 -10.35
CA THR A 57 -3.61 23.54 -9.08
C THR A 57 -4.31 22.70 -7.99
N VAL A 58 -5.43 22.05 -8.32
CA VAL A 58 -6.15 21.19 -7.38
C VAL A 58 -5.28 20.00 -6.95
N ILE A 59 -4.56 19.37 -7.88
CA ILE A 59 -3.65 18.27 -7.58
C ILE A 59 -2.52 18.74 -6.65
N VAL A 60 -1.93 19.89 -6.92
CA VAL A 60 -0.85 20.47 -6.07
C VAL A 60 -1.38 20.75 -4.66
N ILE A 61 -2.53 21.40 -4.54
CA ILE A 61 -3.15 21.67 -3.22
C ILE A 61 -3.42 20.34 -2.50
N TYR A 62 -3.99 19.36 -3.18
CA TYR A 62 -4.23 18.04 -2.60
C TYR A 62 -2.94 17.37 -2.12
N CYS A 63 -1.89 17.38 -2.94
CA CYS A 63 -0.58 16.85 -2.53
C CYS A 63 -0.04 17.58 -1.28
N LEU A 64 -0.13 18.91 -1.25
CA LEU A 64 0.31 19.68 -0.08
C LEU A 64 -0.48 19.31 1.19
N THR A 65 -1.80 19.10 1.09
CA THR A 65 -2.62 18.69 2.24
C THR A 65 -2.24 17.31 2.79
N LEU A 66 -1.68 16.42 1.96
CA LEU A 66 -1.18 15.12 2.44
C LEU A 66 0.13 15.24 3.25
N PHE A 67 0.97 16.23 2.94
CA PHE A 67 2.21 16.45 3.68
C PHE A 67 2.00 17.18 5.01
N VAL A 68 0.96 17.99 5.14
CA VAL A 68 0.69 18.78 6.37
C VAL A 68 0.63 17.90 7.63
N PRO A 69 -0.14 16.79 7.68
CA PRO A 69 -0.18 15.94 8.87
C PRO A 69 1.17 15.31 9.21
N LEU A 70 1.95 14.91 8.19
CA LEU A 70 3.27 14.32 8.39
C LEU A 70 4.25 15.34 8.98
N ILE A 71 4.32 16.53 8.39
CA ILE A 71 5.18 17.60 8.88
C ILE A 71 4.74 18.02 10.29
N TRP A 72 3.41 18.14 10.49
CA TRP A 72 2.83 18.47 11.78
C TRP A 72 3.20 17.44 12.87
N MET A 73 3.16 16.16 12.55
CA MET A 73 3.56 15.07 13.44
C MET A 73 5.06 15.14 13.76
N LEU A 74 5.90 15.33 12.72
CA LEU A 74 7.36 15.39 12.88
C LEU A 74 7.82 16.54 13.78
N TYR A 75 7.32 17.76 13.56
CA TYR A 75 7.77 18.88 14.41
C TYR A 75 7.14 18.84 15.81
N ASN A 76 5.97 18.21 15.97
CA ASN A 76 5.41 18.04 17.32
C ASN A 76 6.07 16.89 18.10
N SER A 77 6.74 15.94 17.43
CA SER A 77 7.45 14.86 18.12
C SER A 77 8.68 15.33 18.90
N VAL A 78 9.16 16.54 18.64
CA VAL A 78 10.35 17.14 19.29
C VAL A 78 10.00 18.31 20.21
N LYS A 79 8.72 18.57 20.48
CA LYS A 79 8.28 19.61 21.42
C LYS A 79 8.41 19.14 22.87
N ASP A 80 8.56 20.08 23.79
CA ASP A 80 8.44 19.82 25.22
C ASP A 80 7.00 19.32 25.53
N PRO A 81 6.82 18.16 26.19
CA PRO A 81 5.55 17.64 26.63
C PRO A 81 4.76 18.61 27.52
N LEU A 82 5.45 19.36 28.39
CA LEU A 82 4.84 20.35 29.26
C LEU A 82 4.20 21.48 28.44
N VAL A 83 4.91 21.97 27.42
CA VAL A 83 4.40 23.00 26.50
C VAL A 83 3.25 22.46 25.65
N TRP A 84 3.31 21.20 25.24
CA TRP A 84 2.24 20.56 24.48
C TRP A 84 0.94 20.49 25.29
N ASP A 85 1.01 20.14 26.56
CA ASP A 85 -0.16 19.93 27.42
C ASP A 85 -0.69 21.25 28.05
N MET A 86 0.04 22.36 27.92
CA MET A 86 -0.39 23.67 28.43
C MET A 86 -1.69 24.16 27.78
N PRO A 87 -2.70 24.58 28.56
CA PRO A 87 -3.90 25.24 28.06
C PRO A 87 -3.55 26.54 27.33
N GLY A 88 -4.13 26.78 26.16
CA GLY A 88 -3.96 28.03 25.41
C GLY A 88 -2.76 28.06 24.46
N VAL A 89 -1.87 27.10 24.51
CA VAL A 89 -0.78 26.97 23.52
C VAL A 89 -1.30 26.34 22.25
N SER A 90 -1.03 26.98 21.10
CA SER A 90 -1.43 26.45 19.80
C SER A 90 -0.66 25.18 19.48
N LYS A 91 -1.36 24.09 19.17
CA LYS A 91 -0.75 22.82 18.72
C LYS A 91 -0.06 22.95 17.35
N PHE A 92 -0.30 24.03 16.62
CA PHE A 92 0.34 24.38 15.35
C PHE A 92 1.55 25.31 15.50
N SER A 93 1.86 25.80 16.72
CA SER A 93 3.08 26.58 16.94
C SER A 93 4.31 25.74 16.62
N LEU A 94 5.28 26.30 15.90
CA LEU A 94 6.56 25.65 15.70
C LEU A 94 7.37 25.67 17.00
N PRO A 95 8.11 24.59 17.33
CA PRO A 95 9.07 24.62 18.45
C PRO A 95 10.17 25.63 18.15
N ALA A 96 10.70 26.27 19.19
CA ALA A 96 11.90 27.10 19.04
C ALA A 96 13.10 26.18 18.68
N LEU A 97 14.02 26.67 17.84
CA LEU A 97 15.18 25.85 17.42
C LEU A 97 16.08 25.45 18.58
N ASN A 98 16.03 26.20 19.69
CA ASN A 98 16.80 25.94 20.91
C ASN A 98 16.07 25.02 21.90
N ASP A 99 14.84 24.60 21.57
CA ASP A 99 13.95 23.85 22.46
C ASP A 99 13.46 22.59 21.73
N LEU A 100 14.39 21.85 21.15
CA LEU A 100 14.11 20.61 20.43
C LEU A 100 14.54 19.41 21.28
N HIS A 101 13.56 18.62 21.69
CA HIS A 101 13.72 17.44 22.54
C HIS A 101 13.76 16.16 21.75
N PHE A 102 14.95 15.76 21.28
CA PHE A 102 15.15 14.48 20.59
C PHE A 102 15.20 13.29 21.54
N GLU A 103 15.33 13.53 22.84
CA GLU A 103 15.32 12.50 23.88
C GLU A 103 14.05 11.64 23.87
N HIS A 104 12.89 12.18 23.42
CA HIS A 104 11.64 11.43 23.33
C HIS A 104 11.74 10.18 22.46
N TYR A 105 12.56 10.19 21.42
CA TYR A 105 12.82 9.02 20.61
C TYR A 105 13.53 7.92 21.38
N VAL A 106 14.52 8.30 22.20
CA VAL A 106 15.26 7.38 23.05
C VAL A 106 14.37 6.86 24.18
N GLU A 107 13.57 7.72 24.78
CA GLU A 107 12.64 7.36 25.84
C GLU A 107 11.56 6.39 25.35
N VAL A 108 11.00 6.62 24.16
CA VAL A 108 10.05 5.71 23.54
C VAL A 108 10.71 4.35 23.25
N ILE A 109 11.93 4.32 22.74
CA ILE A 109 12.63 3.06 22.45
C ILE A 109 12.95 2.31 23.75
N ALA A 110 13.39 3.00 24.80
CA ALA A 110 13.82 2.39 26.06
C ALA A 110 12.66 1.95 26.96
N ASN A 111 11.64 2.81 27.06
CA ASN A 111 10.62 2.69 28.12
C ASN A 111 9.28 2.14 27.61
N PHE A 112 9.00 2.27 26.30
CA PHE A 112 7.72 1.77 25.80
C PHE A 112 7.67 0.25 25.74
N LYS A 113 6.71 -0.32 26.45
CA LYS A 113 6.49 -1.78 26.55
C LYS A 113 5.00 -2.08 26.41
N VAL A 114 4.68 -3.16 25.74
CA VAL A 114 3.31 -3.69 25.63
C VAL A 114 3.22 -5.00 26.40
N SER A 115 2.35 -5.05 27.39
CA SER A 115 2.08 -6.28 28.13
C SER A 115 0.96 -7.06 27.48
N GLN A 116 1.20 -8.35 27.20
CA GLN A 116 0.23 -9.29 26.68
C GLN A 116 0.22 -10.54 27.57
N GLY A 117 -0.84 -10.71 28.35
CA GLY A 117 -0.89 -11.75 29.37
C GLY A 117 0.24 -11.57 30.40
N SER A 118 1.08 -12.58 30.55
CA SER A 118 2.24 -12.57 31.45
C SER A 118 3.54 -12.07 30.82
N THR A 119 3.55 -11.83 29.51
CA THR A 119 4.74 -11.42 28.76
C THR A 119 4.72 -9.94 28.44
N THR A 120 5.87 -9.29 28.55
CA THR A 120 6.05 -7.89 28.23
C THR A 120 7.01 -7.76 27.04
N TYR A 121 6.58 -7.09 26.00
CA TYR A 121 7.33 -6.86 24.76
C TYR A 121 7.83 -5.42 24.69
N GLY A 122 9.14 -5.25 24.50
CA GLY A 122 9.76 -3.96 24.19
C GLY A 122 9.61 -3.60 22.71
N ILE A 123 10.02 -2.37 22.36
CA ILE A 123 10.02 -1.91 20.96
C ILE A 123 10.88 -2.82 20.08
N THR A 124 12.04 -3.28 20.58
CA THR A 124 12.93 -4.16 19.83
C THR A 124 12.26 -5.49 19.46
N ASP A 125 11.54 -6.10 20.39
CA ASP A 125 10.81 -7.35 20.14
C ASP A 125 9.73 -7.15 19.09
N MET A 126 8.95 -6.07 19.25
CA MET A 126 7.90 -5.70 18.29
C MET A 126 8.45 -5.35 16.91
N PHE A 127 9.63 -4.74 16.84
CA PHE A 127 10.32 -4.43 15.59
C PHE A 127 10.78 -5.71 14.87
N ILE A 128 11.34 -6.66 15.59
CA ILE A 128 11.74 -7.97 15.04
C ILE A 128 10.51 -8.72 14.53
N ASN A 129 9.41 -8.75 15.29
CA ASN A 129 8.15 -9.34 14.86
C ASN A 129 7.61 -8.66 13.58
N SER A 130 7.69 -7.32 13.50
CA SER A 130 7.29 -6.56 12.31
C SER A 130 8.12 -6.94 11.09
N ILE A 131 9.45 -6.96 11.20
CA ILE A 131 10.34 -7.34 10.09
C ILE A 131 10.06 -8.77 9.66
N TYR A 132 9.97 -9.71 10.60
CA TYR A 132 9.71 -11.10 10.27
C TYR A 132 8.40 -11.26 9.51
N TYR A 133 7.31 -10.70 10.05
CA TYR A 133 5.99 -10.80 9.42
C TYR A 133 5.96 -10.13 8.06
N SER A 134 6.38 -8.87 7.98
CA SER A 134 6.29 -8.08 6.74
C SER A 134 7.25 -8.54 5.65
N ALA A 135 8.34 -9.22 5.98
CA ALA A 135 9.24 -9.79 4.99
C ALA A 135 8.78 -11.19 4.55
N VAL A 136 8.47 -12.08 5.49
CA VAL A 136 8.22 -13.50 5.19
C VAL A 136 6.81 -13.72 4.63
N ALA A 137 5.78 -13.07 5.19
CA ALA A 137 4.42 -13.26 4.71
C ALA A 137 4.25 -12.89 3.22
N PRO A 138 4.77 -11.74 2.73
CA PRO A 138 4.74 -11.42 1.31
C PRO A 138 5.58 -12.36 0.44
N ILE A 139 6.74 -12.86 0.91
CA ILE A 139 7.53 -13.85 0.15
C ILE A 139 6.66 -15.08 -0.14
N ILE A 140 6.00 -15.59 0.86
CA ILE A 140 5.15 -16.78 0.73
C ILE A 140 3.91 -16.47 -0.12
N SER A 141 3.17 -15.41 0.20
CA SER A 141 1.91 -15.09 -0.48
C SER A 141 2.12 -14.72 -1.95
N VAL A 142 3.07 -13.82 -2.24
CA VAL A 142 3.39 -13.39 -3.62
C VAL A 142 4.05 -14.52 -4.40
N GLY A 143 4.89 -15.33 -3.75
CA GLY A 143 5.45 -16.53 -4.35
C GLY A 143 4.37 -17.49 -4.83
N TRP A 144 3.41 -17.85 -3.97
CA TRP A 144 2.29 -18.70 -4.36
C TRP A 144 1.38 -18.05 -5.41
N MET A 145 1.06 -16.76 -5.29
CA MET A 145 0.33 -16.03 -6.33
C MET A 145 1.03 -16.11 -7.68
N THR A 146 2.36 -15.97 -7.69
CA THR A 146 3.18 -16.05 -8.92
C THR A 146 3.16 -17.44 -9.53
N LEU A 147 3.27 -18.50 -8.72
CA LEU A 147 3.17 -19.87 -9.18
C LEU A 147 1.81 -20.18 -9.81
N VAL A 148 0.72 -19.82 -9.12
CA VAL A 148 -0.63 -20.04 -9.62
C VAL A 148 -0.90 -19.20 -10.88
N ALA A 149 -0.48 -17.94 -10.89
CA ALA A 149 -0.60 -17.06 -12.04
C ALA A 149 0.18 -17.59 -13.25
N TYR A 150 1.39 -18.12 -13.03
CA TYR A 150 2.20 -18.74 -14.08
C TYR A 150 1.48 -19.94 -14.72
N VAL A 151 0.95 -20.85 -13.91
CA VAL A 151 0.20 -22.01 -14.40
C VAL A 151 -1.00 -21.57 -15.22
N LEU A 152 -1.81 -20.66 -14.71
CA LEU A 152 -3.01 -20.17 -15.40
C LEU A 152 -2.71 -19.34 -16.66
N ALA A 153 -1.57 -18.63 -16.70
CA ALA A 153 -1.20 -17.80 -17.84
C ALA A 153 -0.54 -18.59 -18.98
N ARG A 154 0.20 -19.66 -18.67
CA ARG A 154 1.07 -20.36 -19.62
C ARG A 154 0.55 -21.70 -20.07
N PHE A 155 -0.20 -22.40 -19.21
CA PHE A 155 -0.71 -23.72 -19.55
C PHE A 155 -2.17 -23.66 -19.99
N LYS A 156 -2.47 -24.37 -21.09
CA LYS A 156 -3.85 -24.58 -21.55
C LYS A 156 -4.33 -25.92 -21.00
N PHE A 157 -5.17 -25.91 -19.98
CA PHE A 157 -5.76 -27.10 -19.41
C PHE A 157 -7.27 -26.93 -19.22
N PHE A 158 -7.97 -28.05 -19.14
CA PHE A 158 -9.42 -28.04 -18.87
C PHE A 158 -9.70 -27.37 -17.53
N GLY A 159 -10.60 -26.37 -17.54
CA GLY A 159 -10.95 -25.63 -16.32
C GLY A 159 -10.08 -24.39 -16.02
N GLY A 160 -8.99 -24.13 -16.71
CA GLY A 160 -8.11 -22.98 -16.44
C GLY A 160 -8.83 -21.62 -16.54
N LYS A 161 -9.68 -21.46 -17.59
CA LYS A 161 -10.52 -20.25 -17.72
C LYS A 161 -11.57 -20.14 -16.62
N PHE A 162 -12.14 -21.28 -16.22
CA PHE A 162 -13.13 -21.30 -15.11
C PHE A 162 -12.46 -20.87 -13.81
N LEU A 163 -11.30 -21.40 -13.45
CA LEU A 163 -10.56 -21.03 -12.24
C LEU A 163 -10.20 -19.55 -12.23
N TYR A 164 -9.73 -19.00 -13.34
CA TYR A 164 -9.45 -17.58 -13.45
C TYR A 164 -10.68 -16.71 -13.22
N ASN A 165 -11.79 -17.00 -13.94
CA ASN A 165 -13.04 -16.27 -13.79
C ASN A 165 -13.64 -16.42 -12.38
N PHE A 166 -13.53 -17.59 -11.79
CA PHE A 166 -13.96 -17.88 -10.43
C PHE A 166 -13.15 -17.07 -9.40
N GLY A 167 -11.84 -16.92 -9.61
CA GLY A 167 -11.00 -16.03 -8.79
C GLY A 167 -11.44 -14.56 -8.84
N ILE A 168 -11.83 -14.08 -10.03
CA ILE A 168 -12.41 -12.73 -10.18
C ILE A 168 -13.76 -12.63 -9.45
N LEU A 169 -14.62 -13.62 -9.60
CA LEU A 169 -15.93 -13.64 -8.98
C LEU A 169 -15.84 -13.60 -7.45
N ILE A 170 -14.95 -14.42 -6.86
CA ILE A 170 -14.72 -14.42 -5.42
C ILE A 170 -14.25 -13.04 -4.91
N MET A 171 -13.40 -12.36 -5.67
CA MET A 171 -12.93 -11.03 -5.30
C MET A 171 -14.08 -10.00 -5.23
N MET A 172 -15.12 -10.19 -6.04
CA MET A 172 -16.28 -9.28 -6.09
C MET A 172 -17.30 -9.52 -4.96
N ILE A 173 -17.27 -10.70 -4.33
CA ILE A 173 -18.22 -11.04 -3.26
C ILE A 173 -17.62 -10.63 -1.90
N PRO A 174 -18.17 -9.60 -1.23
CA PRO A 174 -17.74 -9.23 0.09
C PRO A 174 -18.23 -10.26 1.12
N ILE A 175 -17.34 -11.17 1.52
CA ILE A 175 -17.65 -12.17 2.55
C ILE A 175 -17.52 -11.53 3.93
N ALA A 176 -18.60 -10.91 4.40
CA ALA A 176 -18.65 -10.34 5.74
C ALA A 176 -18.75 -11.47 6.80
N GLY A 177 -18.10 -11.28 7.96
CA GLY A 177 -18.21 -12.21 9.11
C GLY A 177 -17.37 -13.48 9.02
N SER A 178 -16.50 -13.64 8.01
CA SER A 178 -15.64 -14.82 7.85
C SER A 178 -14.56 -14.95 8.95
N ASN A 179 -14.21 -13.86 9.63
CA ASN A 179 -13.13 -13.84 10.63
C ASN A 179 -13.40 -14.79 11.80
N ALA A 180 -14.63 -14.84 12.31
CA ALA A 180 -14.99 -15.75 13.42
C ALA A 180 -14.82 -17.22 13.02
N SER A 181 -15.30 -17.61 11.85
CA SER A 181 -15.18 -18.97 11.32
C SER A 181 -13.72 -19.35 11.05
N GLN A 182 -12.93 -18.44 10.48
CA GLN A 182 -11.49 -18.64 10.28
C GLN A 182 -10.74 -18.81 11.61
N MET A 183 -11.08 -18.01 12.63
CA MET A 183 -10.51 -18.11 13.96
C MET A 183 -10.78 -19.50 14.57
N MET A 184 -12.01 -19.99 14.49
CA MET A 184 -12.37 -21.33 14.98
C MET A 184 -11.59 -22.44 14.26
N ILE A 185 -11.39 -22.32 12.94
CA ILE A 185 -10.60 -23.29 12.17
C ILE A 185 -9.15 -23.26 12.63
N LEU A 186 -8.55 -22.08 12.74
CA LEU A 186 -7.16 -21.94 13.19
C LEU A 186 -6.95 -22.44 14.62
N GLN A 187 -7.93 -22.23 15.52
CA GLN A 187 -7.89 -22.79 16.87
C GLN A 187 -7.92 -24.31 16.85
N LYS A 188 -8.82 -24.94 16.07
CA LYS A 188 -8.89 -26.40 15.91
C LYS A 188 -7.62 -27.00 15.30
N MET A 189 -6.96 -26.26 14.40
CA MET A 189 -5.70 -26.67 13.78
C MET A 189 -4.47 -26.36 14.66
N ASN A 190 -4.64 -25.76 15.82
CA ASN A 190 -3.55 -25.30 16.69
C ASN A 190 -2.63 -24.24 16.02
N LEU A 191 -3.16 -23.45 15.10
CA LEU A 191 -2.45 -22.42 14.33
C LEU A 191 -2.83 -20.99 14.74
N TYR A 192 -3.87 -20.83 15.57
CA TYR A 192 -4.25 -19.53 16.11
C TYR A 192 -3.15 -19.01 17.02
N ASP A 193 -2.86 -17.72 16.93
CA ASP A 193 -1.82 -17.04 17.71
C ASP A 193 -0.39 -17.59 17.53
N ARG A 194 -0.14 -18.25 16.40
CA ARG A 194 1.16 -18.80 16.03
C ARG A 194 1.70 -18.14 14.76
N MET A 195 2.05 -16.85 14.86
CA MET A 195 2.52 -16.04 13.74
C MET A 195 3.64 -16.71 12.94
N TYR A 196 4.67 -17.20 13.61
CA TYR A 196 5.86 -17.78 12.96
C TYR A 196 5.56 -19.01 12.09
N ILE A 197 4.55 -19.78 12.45
CA ILE A 197 4.12 -20.98 11.71
C ILE A 197 3.09 -20.56 10.65
N LYS A 198 2.10 -19.76 11.05
CA LYS A 198 0.98 -19.39 10.18
C LYS A 198 1.45 -18.61 8.93
N VAL A 199 2.48 -17.80 9.08
CA VAL A 199 3.02 -16.99 7.97
C VAL A 199 3.62 -17.85 6.86
N LEU A 200 4.06 -19.06 7.17
CA LEU A 200 4.60 -20.01 6.17
C LEU A 200 3.51 -20.76 5.39
N ILE A 201 2.24 -20.64 5.80
CA ILE A 201 1.13 -21.29 5.13
C ILE A 201 0.62 -20.37 4.01
N PRO A 202 0.55 -20.86 2.76
CA PRO A 202 0.04 -20.08 1.64
C PRO A 202 -1.38 -19.56 1.91
N PRO A 203 -1.70 -18.34 1.49
CA PRO A 203 -3.05 -17.83 1.65
C PRO A 203 -4.03 -18.58 0.73
N ALA A 204 -5.23 -18.86 1.23
CA ALA A 204 -6.30 -19.49 0.45
C ALA A 204 -6.70 -18.63 -0.78
N THR A 205 -6.42 -17.34 -0.73
CA THR A 205 -6.72 -16.37 -1.80
C THR A 205 -5.59 -16.21 -2.82
N ALA A 206 -4.62 -17.13 -2.88
CA ALA A 206 -3.47 -17.04 -3.80
C ALA A 206 -3.84 -17.01 -5.29
N PHE A 207 -5.07 -17.38 -5.66
CA PHE A 207 -5.58 -17.34 -7.04
C PHE A 207 -6.61 -16.22 -7.27
N SER A 208 -6.77 -15.29 -6.33
CA SER A 208 -7.73 -14.20 -6.39
C SER A 208 -7.13 -12.90 -5.85
N GLY A 209 -7.80 -11.78 -6.12
CA GLY A 209 -7.40 -10.46 -5.65
C GLY A 209 -6.57 -9.67 -6.64
N LEU A 210 -6.41 -8.36 -6.33
CA LEU A 210 -5.76 -7.40 -7.22
C LEU A 210 -4.30 -7.78 -7.53
N TYR A 211 -3.53 -8.20 -6.54
CA TYR A 211 -2.12 -8.54 -6.71
C TYR A 211 -1.92 -9.77 -7.60
N PHE A 212 -2.77 -10.79 -7.42
CA PHE A 212 -2.79 -11.95 -8.31
C PHE A 212 -3.07 -11.54 -9.76
N MET A 213 -4.06 -10.66 -9.99
CA MET A 213 -4.40 -10.19 -11.34
C MET A 213 -3.25 -9.41 -11.99
N ILE A 214 -2.55 -8.55 -11.25
CA ILE A 214 -1.39 -7.80 -11.75
C ILE A 214 -0.30 -8.77 -12.22
N ILE A 215 0.03 -9.76 -11.41
CA ILE A 215 1.05 -10.78 -11.73
C ILE A 215 0.61 -11.62 -12.93
N TYR A 216 -0.66 -12.05 -12.96
CA TYR A 216 -1.21 -12.85 -14.06
C TYR A 216 -1.15 -12.10 -15.39
N VAL A 217 -1.55 -10.84 -15.44
CA VAL A 217 -1.50 -10.01 -16.65
C VAL A 217 -0.06 -9.81 -17.10
N ALA A 218 0.88 -9.57 -16.19
CA ALA A 218 2.28 -9.42 -16.51
C ALA A 218 2.87 -10.71 -17.12
N LEU A 219 2.59 -11.86 -16.52
CA LEU A 219 3.03 -13.16 -17.03
C LEU A 219 2.39 -13.49 -18.38
N LYS A 220 1.13 -13.14 -18.59
CA LYS A 220 0.41 -13.35 -19.84
C LYS A 220 0.90 -12.44 -20.97
N ALA A 221 1.38 -11.25 -20.66
CA ALA A 221 1.91 -10.29 -21.63
C ALA A 221 3.24 -10.71 -22.24
N ILE A 222 4.00 -11.61 -21.61
CA ILE A 222 5.25 -12.14 -22.18
C ILE A 222 4.91 -13.03 -23.39
N PRO A 223 5.50 -12.81 -24.58
CA PRO A 223 5.21 -13.61 -25.77
C PRO A 223 5.45 -15.11 -25.56
N GLN A 224 4.58 -15.95 -26.14
CA GLN A 224 4.69 -17.40 -26.02
C GLN A 224 5.93 -17.96 -26.74
N THR A 225 6.44 -17.22 -27.74
CA THR A 225 7.64 -17.56 -28.52
C THR A 225 8.87 -17.82 -27.65
N TYR A 226 9.01 -17.14 -26.49
CA TYR A 226 10.10 -17.43 -25.55
C TYR A 226 10.00 -18.83 -24.94
N THR A 227 8.79 -19.30 -24.68
CA THR A 227 8.54 -20.65 -24.16
C THR A 227 8.79 -21.69 -25.22
N GLU A 228 8.32 -21.43 -26.46
CA GLU A 228 8.48 -22.34 -27.60
C GLU A 228 9.95 -22.49 -28.03
N ALA A 229 10.69 -21.39 -28.12
CA ALA A 229 12.12 -21.41 -28.42
C ALA A 229 12.90 -22.23 -27.37
N ALA A 230 12.63 -21.98 -26.08
CA ALA A 230 13.28 -22.72 -25.00
C ALA A 230 12.93 -24.22 -24.99
N GLN A 231 11.72 -24.60 -25.43
CA GLN A 231 11.34 -26.01 -25.60
C GLN A 231 12.08 -26.67 -26.75
N ILE A 232 12.31 -25.94 -27.85
CA ILE A 232 13.13 -26.42 -28.97
C ILE A 232 14.58 -26.68 -28.52
N ASP A 233 15.11 -25.81 -27.63
CA ASP A 233 16.44 -25.95 -27.03
C ASP A 233 16.49 -27.05 -25.94
N GLY A 234 15.40 -27.80 -25.73
CA GLY A 234 15.33 -28.92 -24.78
C GLY A 234 15.16 -28.51 -23.34
N ALA A 235 14.80 -27.24 -23.03
CA ALA A 235 14.57 -26.78 -21.66
C ALA A 235 13.30 -27.40 -21.09
N ASN A 236 13.38 -27.91 -19.85
CA ASN A 236 12.22 -28.39 -19.13
C ASN A 236 11.37 -27.22 -18.56
N HIS A 237 10.14 -27.50 -18.16
CA HIS A 237 9.20 -26.47 -17.67
C HIS A 237 9.73 -25.69 -16.45
N TYR A 238 10.51 -26.28 -15.57
CA TYR A 238 11.13 -25.60 -14.43
C TYR A 238 12.18 -24.61 -14.88
N THR A 239 13.03 -25.02 -15.85
CA THR A 239 14.05 -24.13 -16.44
C THR A 239 13.39 -22.95 -17.15
N ILE A 240 12.34 -23.18 -17.92
CA ILE A 240 11.58 -22.12 -18.59
C ILE A 240 10.98 -21.16 -17.57
N MET A 241 10.35 -21.68 -16.53
CA MET A 241 9.74 -20.85 -15.48
C MET A 241 10.78 -20.00 -14.75
N PHE A 242 11.80 -20.61 -14.17
CA PHE A 242 12.71 -19.95 -13.25
C PHE A 242 13.85 -19.19 -13.94
N ARG A 243 14.29 -19.59 -15.13
CA ARG A 243 15.40 -18.94 -15.83
C ARG A 243 14.97 -17.98 -16.94
N ILE A 244 13.74 -18.07 -17.46
CA ILE A 244 13.29 -17.25 -18.58
C ILE A 244 12.10 -16.39 -18.17
N ILE A 245 10.97 -17.00 -17.81
CA ILE A 245 9.72 -16.27 -17.63
C ILE A 245 9.70 -15.46 -16.32
N LEU A 246 10.12 -16.07 -15.21
CA LEU A 246 10.13 -15.39 -13.91
C LEU A 246 11.07 -14.18 -13.87
N PRO A 247 12.31 -14.23 -14.39
CA PRO A 247 13.16 -13.04 -14.49
C PRO A 247 12.54 -11.90 -15.31
N MET A 248 11.82 -12.21 -16.39
CA MET A 248 11.10 -11.20 -17.19
C MET A 248 9.92 -10.59 -16.44
N ALA A 249 9.24 -11.34 -15.58
CA ALA A 249 8.15 -10.86 -14.75
C ALA A 249 8.61 -10.30 -13.39
N LEU A 250 9.88 -10.49 -13.03
CA LEU A 250 10.44 -10.15 -11.71
C LEU A 250 10.19 -8.69 -11.32
N PRO A 251 10.30 -7.69 -12.21
CA PRO A 251 9.98 -6.31 -11.85
C PRO A 251 8.56 -6.14 -11.33
N THR A 252 7.57 -6.80 -11.94
CA THR A 252 6.18 -6.75 -11.49
C THR A 252 5.99 -7.52 -10.18
N VAL A 253 6.56 -8.71 -10.06
CA VAL A 253 6.50 -9.52 -8.83
C VAL A 253 7.13 -8.78 -7.66
N ALA A 254 8.30 -8.15 -7.86
CA ALA A 254 8.95 -7.34 -6.84
C ALA A 254 8.14 -6.08 -6.47
N THR A 255 7.46 -5.46 -7.43
CA THR A 255 6.53 -4.35 -7.14
C THR A 255 5.40 -4.81 -6.22
N VAL A 256 4.78 -5.95 -6.52
CA VAL A 256 3.72 -6.53 -5.68
C VAL A 256 4.26 -6.91 -4.30
N TYR A 257 5.48 -7.46 -4.23
CA TYR A 257 6.13 -7.76 -2.95
C TYR A 257 6.32 -6.50 -2.09
N ILE A 258 6.83 -5.40 -2.67
CA ILE A 258 7.03 -4.13 -1.96
C ILE A 258 5.70 -3.58 -1.44
N LEU A 259 4.66 -3.60 -2.27
CA LEU A 259 3.32 -3.15 -1.85
C LEU A 259 2.75 -4.01 -0.73
N SER A 260 2.92 -5.34 -0.81
CA SER A 260 2.49 -6.27 0.24
C SER A 260 3.27 -6.07 1.53
N PHE A 261 4.60 -5.87 1.45
CA PHE A 261 5.43 -5.57 2.61
C PHE A 261 4.93 -4.32 3.33
N ILE A 262 4.70 -3.21 2.60
CA ILE A 262 4.22 -1.97 3.18
C ILE A 262 2.85 -2.14 3.84
N ALA A 263 1.95 -2.90 3.21
CA ALA A 263 0.63 -3.20 3.75
C ALA A 263 0.75 -4.01 5.06
N ASP A 264 1.57 -5.06 5.08
CA ASP A 264 1.77 -5.92 6.24
C ASP A 264 2.52 -5.20 7.38
N TRP A 265 3.50 -4.34 7.04
CA TRP A 265 4.21 -3.51 8.02
C TRP A 265 3.27 -2.60 8.80
N ASN A 266 2.31 -1.96 8.13
CA ASN A 266 1.36 -1.03 8.73
C ASN A 266 0.12 -1.73 9.33
N ASN A 267 -0.01 -3.04 9.19
CA ASN A 267 -1.19 -3.78 9.63
C ASN A 267 -1.11 -4.09 11.13
N TYR A 268 -1.82 -3.33 11.94
CA TYR A 268 -1.99 -3.62 13.37
C TYR A 268 -3.18 -4.56 13.63
N GLU A 269 -4.18 -4.59 12.73
CA GLU A 269 -5.41 -5.36 12.92
C GLU A 269 -5.16 -6.87 12.93
N ASN A 270 -4.24 -7.35 12.08
CA ASN A 270 -3.84 -8.75 12.08
C ASN A 270 -3.27 -9.18 13.42
N PHE A 271 -2.52 -8.30 14.09
CA PHE A 271 -1.93 -8.60 15.40
C PHE A 271 -2.93 -8.44 16.54
N LEU A 272 -3.92 -7.60 16.38
CA LEU A 272 -5.03 -7.50 17.32
C LEU A 272 -5.92 -8.76 17.31
N ILE A 273 -6.16 -9.34 16.12
CA ILE A 273 -7.15 -10.40 15.93
C ILE A 273 -6.51 -11.79 15.88
N TRP A 274 -5.41 -11.96 15.13
CA TRP A 274 -4.86 -13.27 14.79
C TRP A 274 -3.61 -13.67 15.58
N TYR A 275 -2.84 -12.69 16.06
CA TYR A 275 -1.56 -12.89 16.74
C TYR A 275 -1.43 -12.05 18.02
N PRO A 276 -2.41 -12.12 18.94
CA PRO A 276 -2.40 -11.29 20.13
C PRO A 276 -1.17 -11.47 21.01
N SER A 277 -0.59 -12.68 21.11
CA SER A 277 0.61 -12.93 21.92
C SER A 277 1.93 -12.54 21.27
N THR A 278 1.94 -12.06 20.02
CA THR A 278 3.17 -11.65 19.33
C THR A 278 3.03 -10.28 18.68
N PRO A 279 2.93 -9.20 19.50
CA PRO A 279 2.66 -7.86 18.98
C PRO A 279 3.74 -7.39 18.01
N ASN A 280 3.31 -6.73 16.92
CA ASN A 280 4.21 -6.00 16.02
C ASN A 280 4.32 -4.54 16.43
N LEU A 281 5.21 -3.80 15.76
CA LEU A 281 5.45 -2.39 16.07
C LEU A 281 4.23 -1.51 15.80
N SER A 282 3.48 -1.75 14.74
CA SER A 282 2.25 -1.01 14.41
C SER A 282 1.15 -1.24 15.44
N TYR A 283 1.01 -2.45 15.96
CA TYR A 283 0.11 -2.75 17.07
C TYR A 283 0.57 -2.07 18.37
N GLY A 284 1.88 -2.08 18.63
CA GLY A 284 2.45 -1.38 19.76
C GLY A 284 2.10 0.11 19.75
N MET A 285 2.26 0.77 18.60
CA MET A 285 1.91 2.19 18.45
C MET A 285 0.41 2.44 18.55
N TYR A 286 -0.43 1.55 18.03
CA TYR A 286 -1.88 1.61 18.22
C TYR A 286 -2.25 1.58 19.73
N ARG A 287 -1.63 0.66 20.50
CA ARG A 287 -1.81 0.57 21.96
C ARG A 287 -1.29 1.81 22.67
N MET A 288 -0.11 2.31 22.29
CA MET A 288 0.47 3.53 22.84
C MET A 288 -0.48 4.73 22.68
N GLY A 289 -1.04 4.91 21.49
CA GLY A 289 -1.98 6.03 21.23
C GLY A 289 -3.30 5.93 22.01
N ARG A 290 -3.70 4.74 22.47
CA ARG A 290 -4.92 4.53 23.25
C ARG A 290 -4.70 4.58 24.78
N GLU A 291 -3.51 4.25 25.23
CA GLU A 291 -3.18 4.09 26.66
C GLU A 291 -2.42 5.29 27.23
N LEU A 292 -2.44 6.45 26.56
CA LEU A 292 -1.77 7.67 27.00
C LEU A 292 -2.08 8.04 28.44
N THR A 293 -3.34 7.93 28.85
CA THR A 293 -3.81 8.36 30.17
C THR A 293 -3.36 7.42 31.30
N SER A 294 -2.98 6.18 30.99
CA SER A 294 -2.57 5.19 31.98
C SER A 294 -1.05 5.06 32.15
N ARG A 295 -0.29 5.77 31.33
CA ARG A 295 1.17 5.75 31.35
C ARG A 295 1.64 7.20 31.30
N ASP A 296 2.48 7.68 32.12
CA ASP A 296 3.03 9.05 32.14
C ASP A 296 3.66 9.51 30.79
N LEU A 297 2.96 9.19 29.67
CA LEU A 297 3.35 9.50 28.31
C LEU A 297 2.47 10.60 27.73
N SER A 298 3.10 11.68 27.26
CA SER A 298 2.43 12.74 26.51
C SER A 298 2.20 12.33 25.05
N GLN A 299 1.29 13.02 24.37
CA GLN A 299 1.03 12.89 22.94
C GLN A 299 2.30 13.08 22.09
N VAL A 300 3.28 13.84 22.57
CA VAL A 300 4.59 14.05 21.90
C VAL A 300 5.34 12.74 21.74
N HIS A 301 5.35 11.88 22.75
CA HIS A 301 5.98 10.54 22.67
C HIS A 301 5.29 9.64 21.64
N VAL A 302 3.96 9.76 21.50
CA VAL A 302 3.22 9.01 20.46
C VAL A 302 3.63 9.47 19.06
N PHE A 303 3.82 10.77 18.84
CA PHE A 303 4.31 11.28 17.57
C PHE A 303 5.74 10.80 17.27
N ALA A 304 6.61 10.75 18.27
CA ALA A 304 7.95 10.17 18.13
C ALA A 304 7.88 8.67 17.76
N GLY A 305 7.01 7.91 18.42
CA GLY A 305 6.75 6.50 18.10
C GLY A 305 6.25 6.28 16.68
N TYR A 306 5.26 7.03 16.23
CA TYR A 306 4.76 6.96 14.84
C TYR A 306 5.84 7.32 13.83
N THR A 307 6.72 8.28 14.14
CA THR A 307 7.85 8.63 13.29
C THR A 307 8.80 7.45 13.12
N ILE A 308 9.11 6.73 14.20
CA ILE A 308 9.94 5.51 14.13
C ILE A 308 9.31 4.45 13.22
N VAL A 309 7.99 4.26 13.31
CA VAL A 309 7.28 3.24 12.49
C VAL A 309 7.27 3.58 11.00
N ILE A 310 7.21 4.86 10.64
CA ILE A 310 7.15 5.29 9.23
C ILE A 310 8.50 5.05 8.52
N ILE A 311 9.63 5.15 9.21
CA ILE A 311 10.97 5.11 8.60
C ILE A 311 11.21 3.86 7.74
N PRO A 312 10.99 2.60 8.21
CA PRO A 312 11.29 1.42 7.42
C PRO A 312 10.43 1.29 6.15
N SER A 313 9.14 1.60 6.24
CA SER A 313 8.24 1.57 5.08
C SER A 313 8.62 2.64 4.04
N MET A 314 9.05 3.82 4.50
CA MET A 314 9.50 4.91 3.64
C MET A 314 10.82 4.56 2.93
N ILE A 315 11.80 3.98 3.64
CA ILE A 315 13.06 3.50 3.06
C ILE A 315 12.78 2.46 1.97
N LEU A 316 11.95 1.47 2.26
CA LEU A 316 11.62 0.43 1.28
C LEU A 316 10.90 1.00 0.05
N TYR A 317 9.92 1.90 0.26
CA TYR A 317 9.23 2.57 -0.84
C TYR A 317 10.20 3.38 -1.72
N LEU A 318 11.05 4.21 -1.11
CA LEU A 318 12.01 5.04 -1.85
C LEU A 318 13.03 4.20 -2.62
N SER A 319 13.50 3.10 -2.07
CA SER A 319 14.41 2.18 -2.75
C SER A 319 13.74 1.46 -3.92
N GLY A 320 12.45 1.10 -3.78
CA GLY A 320 11.67 0.36 -4.77
C GLY A 320 10.94 1.23 -5.81
N GLN A 321 10.81 2.55 -5.60
CA GLN A 321 9.97 3.41 -6.44
C GLN A 321 10.34 3.40 -7.94
N LYS A 322 11.63 3.28 -8.27
CA LYS A 322 12.09 3.22 -9.67
C LYS A 322 11.57 1.96 -10.37
N LEU A 323 11.62 0.83 -9.66
CA LEU A 323 11.12 -0.45 -10.14
C LEU A 323 9.60 -0.42 -10.33
N MET A 324 8.88 0.18 -9.37
CA MET A 324 7.41 0.32 -9.43
C MET A 324 6.98 1.16 -10.64
N ARG A 325 7.63 2.32 -10.88
CA ARG A 325 7.29 3.20 -12.00
C ARG A 325 7.51 2.55 -13.36
N SER A 326 8.58 1.78 -13.55
CA SER A 326 8.88 1.13 -14.84
C SER A 326 7.81 0.13 -15.26
N ASN A 327 7.13 -0.51 -14.31
CA ASN A 327 6.13 -1.53 -14.57
C ASN A 327 4.75 -0.97 -14.90
N PHE A 328 4.35 0.14 -14.28
CA PHE A 328 3.07 0.78 -14.59
C PHE A 328 3.02 1.39 -16.00
N MET A 329 4.19 1.73 -16.58
CA MET A 329 4.26 2.24 -17.95
C MET A 329 4.16 1.16 -19.03
N VAL A 330 4.47 -0.10 -18.72
CA VAL A 330 4.37 -1.23 -19.69
C VAL A 330 2.93 -1.73 -19.84
N GLY A 331 2.06 -1.51 -18.84
CA GLY A 331 0.64 -1.89 -18.89
C GLY A 331 -0.30 -0.85 -19.50
N GLY A 332 0.16 0.37 -19.75
CA GLY A 332 -0.60 1.47 -20.30
C GLY A 332 -0.05 1.95 -21.64
N LEU A 333 -0.77 1.64 -22.72
CA LEU A 333 -0.65 2.27 -24.03
C LEU A 333 0.61 1.96 -24.84
N LYS A 334 0.61 0.84 -25.54
CA LYS A 334 0.96 0.83 -26.97
C LYS A 334 -0.37 0.92 -27.75
N GLY A 335 -0.81 2.11 -27.99
CA GLY A 335 -1.79 2.49 -28.98
C GLY A 335 -1.09 3.39 -29.95
#